data_f639b3ad33e64f1f9839fe049ffc2dff
#
_entry.id   f639b3ad33e64f1f9839fe049ffc2dff
#
_cell.length_a   1.000
_cell.length_b   1.000
_cell.length_c   1.000
_cell.angle_alpha   90.00
_cell.angle_beta   90.00
_cell.angle_gamma   90.00
#
_symmetry.space_group_name_H-M   'P 1'
#
loop_
_entity.id
_entity.type
_entity.pdbx_description
1 polymer ?
#
loop_
_entity_poly.entity_id
_entity_poly.type
_entity_poly.pdbx_seq_one_letter_code
_entity_poly.pdbx_strand_id
1 'polypeptide(L)'
;TAQIDYLEPVKPFTTYTGELGEYYRNVFSLLNTGFQQQPYARFVAIPSFSPEYAMSVEKKGGRYCLVSNTLSRTYWQAEKGTVTVDTRSVVISSSLYQSLGAIFRTVTSQVQDLDGSTAGLDGVVYYFTSTDAKGANQMGRKWSPKKGSLMDRLVLVCQSAYMLSRGEDISEQAVAEEAAALLKELQQRTKEQPDAYKKPMYVGIYQVGP
;
A
#
# COMPACT_ATOMS: atom_id res chain seq x y z
N THR A 1 6.91 -1.55 -24.80
CA THR A 1 7.59 -0.83 -23.69
C THR A 1 7.67 -1.76 -22.51
N ALA A 2 8.87 -2.04 -21.99
CA ALA A 2 9.03 -2.87 -20.80
C ALA A 2 8.35 -2.16 -19.63
N GLN A 3 7.41 -2.85 -18.97
CA GLN A 3 6.76 -2.30 -17.81
C GLN A 3 7.78 -2.19 -16.67
N ILE A 4 7.88 -1.00 -16.12
CA ILE A 4 8.82 -0.66 -15.06
C ILE A 4 8.46 -1.43 -13.79
N ASP A 5 9.40 -2.17 -13.25
CA ASP A 5 9.21 -3.00 -12.06
C ASP A 5 9.59 -2.26 -10.76
N TYR A 6 9.08 -1.02 -10.64
CA TYR A 6 9.21 -0.13 -9.49
C TYR A 6 7.88 0.55 -9.20
N LEU A 7 7.73 1.11 -8.00
CA LEU A 7 6.64 2.02 -7.72
C LEU A 7 6.79 3.33 -8.48
N GLU A 8 5.68 3.92 -8.84
CA GLU A 8 5.55 5.20 -9.50
C GLU A 8 5.22 6.30 -8.48
N PRO A 9 5.55 7.56 -8.77
CA PRO A 9 5.19 8.68 -7.92
C PRO A 9 3.68 8.81 -7.75
N VAL A 10 3.27 9.27 -6.57
CA VAL A 10 1.87 9.64 -6.30
C VAL A 10 1.74 11.15 -6.49
N LYS A 11 0.82 11.58 -7.34
CA LYS A 11 0.44 12.99 -7.41
C LYS A 11 -0.28 13.38 -6.12
N PRO A 12 0.01 14.56 -5.52
CA PRO A 12 -0.73 15.03 -4.36
C PRO A 12 -2.24 15.00 -4.63
N PHE A 13 -3.05 14.45 -3.75
CA PHE A 13 -4.50 14.35 -3.98
C PHE A 13 -5.17 15.73 -4.06
N THR A 14 -4.51 16.76 -3.54
CA THR A 14 -4.91 18.16 -3.71
C THR A 14 -4.84 18.65 -5.16
N THR A 15 -4.14 17.93 -6.04
CA THR A 15 -4.11 18.25 -7.49
C THR A 15 -5.37 17.79 -8.22
N TYR A 16 -6.14 16.88 -7.62
CA TYR A 16 -7.41 16.45 -8.18
C TYR A 16 -8.52 17.38 -7.69
N THR A 17 -9.30 17.90 -8.62
CA THR A 17 -10.44 18.80 -8.36
C THR A 17 -11.77 18.12 -8.65
N GLY A 18 -12.88 18.72 -8.24
CA GLY A 18 -14.22 18.18 -8.48
C GLY A 18 -14.47 16.82 -7.84
N GLU A 19 -15.27 16.00 -8.49
CA GLU A 19 -15.71 14.69 -7.99
C GLU A 19 -14.56 13.73 -7.75
N LEU A 20 -13.53 13.75 -8.58
CA LEU A 20 -12.35 12.89 -8.39
C LEU A 20 -11.55 13.27 -7.14
N GLY A 21 -11.39 14.57 -6.88
CA GLY A 21 -10.73 15.04 -5.66
C GLY A 21 -11.53 14.71 -4.40
N GLU A 22 -12.88 14.82 -4.46
CA GLU A 22 -13.77 14.42 -3.38
C GLU A 22 -13.69 12.91 -3.13
N TYR A 23 -13.70 12.11 -4.19
CA TYR A 23 -13.52 10.66 -4.11
C TYR A 23 -12.26 10.27 -3.36
N TYR A 24 -11.09 10.74 -3.78
CA TYR A 24 -9.84 10.37 -3.13
C TYR A 24 -9.79 10.81 -1.65
N ARG A 25 -10.22 12.03 -1.34
CA ARG A 25 -10.28 12.49 0.06
C ARG A 25 -11.15 11.58 0.92
N ASN A 26 -12.34 11.25 0.46
CA ASN A 26 -13.31 10.47 1.23
C ASN A 26 -12.88 9.01 1.37
N VAL A 27 -12.45 8.38 0.28
CA VAL A 27 -12.02 6.97 0.29
C VAL A 27 -10.80 6.79 1.18
N PHE A 28 -9.77 7.64 1.05
CA PHE A 28 -8.59 7.53 1.91
C PHE A 28 -8.89 7.86 3.36
N SER A 29 -9.78 8.82 3.64
CA SER A 29 -10.24 9.09 5.00
C SER A 29 -10.92 7.87 5.62
N LEU A 30 -11.85 7.24 4.92
CA LEU A 30 -12.54 6.02 5.37
C LEU A 30 -11.56 4.85 5.57
N LEU A 31 -10.71 4.58 4.59
CA LEU A 31 -9.76 3.47 4.63
C LEU A 31 -8.67 3.64 5.69
N ASN A 32 -8.35 4.87 6.09
CA ASN A 32 -7.38 5.13 7.16
C ASN A 32 -8.00 5.18 8.56
N THR A 33 -9.30 4.97 8.70
CA THR A 33 -9.99 5.00 10.00
C THR A 33 -9.32 4.05 10.99
N GLY A 34 -8.93 4.58 12.15
CA GLY A 34 -8.31 3.81 13.24
C GLY A 34 -6.87 3.35 12.99
N PHE A 35 -6.25 3.72 11.88
CA PHE A 35 -4.83 3.49 11.63
C PHE A 35 -3.97 4.54 12.33
N GLN A 36 -2.71 4.17 12.63
CA GLN A 36 -1.73 5.11 13.16
C GLN A 36 -1.43 6.22 12.15
N GLN A 37 -1.18 7.44 12.60
CA GLN A 37 -0.89 8.57 11.72
C GLN A 37 0.40 8.36 10.90
N GLN A 38 1.43 7.81 11.54
CA GLN A 38 2.68 7.46 10.86
C GLN A 38 2.64 5.99 10.42
N PRO A 39 2.46 5.71 9.14
CA PRO A 39 2.39 4.34 8.64
C PRO A 39 3.74 3.66 8.74
N TYR A 40 3.80 2.54 9.44
CA TYR A 40 4.97 1.65 9.40
C TYR A 40 5.06 0.90 8.08
N ALA A 41 3.95 0.32 7.64
CA ALA A 41 3.74 -0.25 6.32
C ALA A 41 2.23 -0.24 6.04
N ARG A 42 1.79 0.51 5.03
CA ARG A 42 0.37 0.64 4.69
C ARG A 42 0.13 0.42 3.21
N PHE A 43 -0.80 -0.44 2.93
CA PHE A 43 -1.25 -0.84 1.60
C PHE A 43 -2.70 -0.41 1.40
N VAL A 44 -2.99 0.21 0.26
CA VAL A 44 -4.35 0.58 -0.15
C VAL A 44 -4.59 0.09 -1.56
N ALA A 45 -5.71 -0.56 -1.79
CA ALA A 45 -6.15 -1.01 -3.10
C ALA A 45 -7.42 -0.26 -3.52
N ILE A 46 -7.35 0.31 -4.71
CA ILE A 46 -8.45 1.05 -5.36
C ILE A 46 -8.82 0.32 -6.65
N PRO A 47 -9.68 -0.70 -6.57
CA PRO A 47 -10.17 -1.42 -7.75
C PRO A 47 -11.26 -0.62 -8.46
N SER A 48 -11.37 -0.81 -9.79
CA SER A 48 -12.38 -0.12 -10.60
C SER A 48 -13.81 -0.60 -10.32
N PHE A 49 -14.01 -1.87 -9.93
CA PHE A 49 -15.34 -2.50 -9.90
C PHE A 49 -15.66 -3.30 -8.63
N SER A 50 -14.87 -3.17 -7.59
CA SER A 50 -15.11 -3.82 -6.30
C SER A 50 -14.82 -2.87 -5.16
N PRO A 51 -15.26 -3.17 -3.92
CA PRO A 51 -14.99 -2.31 -2.77
C PRO A 51 -13.50 -2.06 -2.57
N GLU A 52 -13.17 -0.83 -2.27
CA GLU A 52 -11.83 -0.37 -1.89
C GLU A 52 -11.46 -0.94 -0.52
N TYR A 53 -10.17 -1.25 -0.33
CA TYR A 53 -9.68 -1.81 0.92
C TYR A 53 -8.26 -1.36 1.25
N ALA A 54 -7.91 -1.46 2.52
CA ALA A 54 -6.59 -1.14 3.01
C ALA A 54 -6.13 -2.13 4.08
N MET A 55 -4.82 -2.25 4.22
CA MET A 55 -4.15 -2.99 5.30
C MET A 55 -3.01 -2.15 5.85
N SER A 56 -2.91 -2.09 7.17
CA SER A 56 -1.82 -1.41 7.87
C SER A 56 -1.14 -2.36 8.84
N VAL A 57 0.19 -2.34 8.82
CA VAL A 57 1.02 -3.06 9.79
C VAL A 57 1.27 -2.13 10.96
N GLU A 58 0.85 -2.53 12.16
CA GLU A 58 0.80 -1.65 13.32
C GLU A 58 1.38 -2.28 14.57
N LYS A 59 1.76 -1.44 15.52
CA LYS A 59 2.12 -1.85 16.88
C LYS A 59 1.12 -1.24 17.85
N LYS A 60 0.26 -2.07 18.45
CA LYS A 60 -0.80 -1.65 19.38
C LYS A 60 -0.65 -2.39 20.70
N GLY A 61 -0.57 -1.67 21.82
CA GLY A 61 -0.47 -2.27 23.16
C GLY A 61 0.71 -3.24 23.31
N GLY A 62 1.85 -2.94 22.68
CA GLY A 62 3.04 -3.80 22.71
C GLY A 62 2.99 -5.03 21.78
N ARG A 63 1.88 -5.26 21.08
CA ARG A 63 1.71 -6.35 20.12
C ARG A 63 1.82 -5.87 18.69
N TYR A 64 2.30 -6.72 17.79
CA TYR A 64 2.33 -6.48 16.36
C TYR A 64 1.03 -6.99 15.74
N CYS A 65 0.41 -6.19 14.89
CA CYS A 65 -0.89 -6.48 14.31
C CYS A 65 -0.92 -6.13 12.82
N LEU A 66 -1.70 -6.90 12.07
CA LEU A 66 -2.28 -6.45 10.80
C LEU A 66 -3.68 -5.92 11.10
N VAL A 67 -3.97 -4.74 10.60
CA VAL A 67 -5.30 -4.13 10.70
C VAL A 67 -5.78 -3.85 9.29
N SER A 68 -7.00 -4.27 8.96
CA SER A 68 -7.59 -4.03 7.64
C SER A 68 -8.90 -3.28 7.73
N ASN A 69 -9.13 -2.42 6.76
CA ASN A 69 -10.37 -1.71 6.52
C ASN A 69 -10.88 -2.05 5.12
N THR A 70 -12.16 -2.39 5.02
CA THR A 70 -12.83 -2.67 3.74
C THR A 70 -14.10 -1.85 3.67
N LEU A 71 -14.32 -1.15 2.56
CA LEU A 71 -15.56 -0.45 2.34
C LEU A 71 -16.71 -1.45 2.09
N SER A 72 -17.89 -1.14 2.58
CA SER A 72 -19.07 -2.01 2.44
C SER A 72 -19.52 -2.21 0.98
N ARG A 73 -19.14 -1.30 0.11
CA ARG A 73 -19.40 -1.31 -1.34
C ARG A 73 -18.45 -0.38 -2.06
N THR A 74 -18.35 -0.49 -3.38
CA THR A 74 -17.60 0.43 -4.24
C THR A 74 -18.07 1.86 -4.05
N TYR A 75 -17.17 2.76 -3.69
CA TYR A 75 -17.52 4.14 -3.31
C TYR A 75 -18.19 4.92 -4.44
N TRP A 76 -17.73 4.76 -5.70
CA TRP A 76 -18.32 5.43 -6.86
C TRP A 76 -19.78 5.09 -7.12
N GLN A 77 -20.22 3.89 -6.74
CA GLN A 77 -21.58 3.39 -6.98
C GLN A 77 -22.51 3.62 -5.78
N ALA A 78 -21.98 4.12 -4.69
CA ALA A 78 -22.72 4.30 -3.46
C ALA A 78 -23.36 5.69 -3.38
N GLU A 79 -24.54 5.76 -2.74
CA GLU A 79 -25.08 7.04 -2.30
C GLU A 79 -24.14 7.68 -1.25
N LYS A 80 -24.00 9.02 -1.33
CA LYS A 80 -23.15 9.76 -0.38
C LYS A 80 -23.56 9.46 1.06
N GLY A 81 -22.56 9.14 1.89
CA GLY A 81 -22.77 8.89 3.33
C GLY A 81 -23.29 7.49 3.69
N THR A 82 -23.51 6.59 2.71
CA THR A 82 -24.00 5.22 2.98
C THR A 82 -22.89 4.18 3.09
N VAL A 83 -21.67 4.53 2.70
CA VAL A 83 -20.51 3.62 2.76
C VAL A 83 -20.01 3.52 4.19
N THR A 84 -19.91 2.30 4.68
CA THR A 84 -19.35 1.97 5.99
C THR A 84 -18.02 1.24 5.84
N VAL A 85 -17.25 1.21 6.93
CA VAL A 85 -15.96 0.52 6.99
C VAL A 85 -16.07 -0.71 7.88
N ASP A 86 -15.71 -1.87 7.35
CA ASP A 86 -15.53 -3.10 8.15
C ASP A 86 -14.05 -3.22 8.53
N THR A 87 -13.74 -3.04 9.81
CA THR A 87 -12.38 -3.12 10.36
C THR A 87 -12.16 -4.47 11.01
N ARG A 88 -11.04 -5.13 10.66
CA ARG A 88 -10.58 -6.35 11.33
C ARG A 88 -9.11 -6.27 11.66
N SER A 89 -8.68 -7.12 12.61
CA SER A 89 -7.27 -7.18 12.98
C SER A 89 -6.87 -8.57 13.44
N VAL A 90 -5.59 -8.90 13.26
CA VAL A 90 -4.96 -10.11 13.76
C VAL A 90 -3.60 -9.78 14.35
N VAL A 91 -3.22 -10.46 15.44
CA VAL A 91 -1.85 -10.39 15.99
C VAL A 91 -0.94 -11.22 15.13
N ILE A 92 0.25 -10.69 14.82
CA ILE A 92 1.28 -11.37 14.02
C ILE A 92 2.60 -11.46 14.76
N SER A 93 3.49 -12.31 14.27
CA SER A 93 4.86 -12.44 14.77
C SER A 93 5.68 -11.17 14.51
N SER A 94 6.72 -10.96 15.33
CA SER A 94 7.67 -9.89 15.11
C SER A 94 8.44 -10.06 13.80
N SER A 95 8.66 -11.29 13.36
CA SER A 95 9.33 -11.62 12.11
C SER A 95 8.54 -11.10 10.90
N LEU A 96 7.24 -11.41 10.81
CA LEU A 96 6.38 -10.92 9.73
C LEU A 96 6.27 -9.39 9.78
N TYR A 97 6.09 -8.81 10.98
CA TYR A 97 6.08 -7.36 11.17
C TYR A 97 7.34 -6.69 10.60
N GLN A 98 8.52 -7.19 10.95
CA GLN A 98 9.79 -6.63 10.50
C GLN A 98 10.00 -6.80 8.99
N SER A 99 9.65 -7.97 8.42
CA SER A 99 9.77 -8.23 6.99
C SER A 99 8.89 -7.29 6.17
N LEU A 100 7.62 -7.12 6.53
CA LEU A 100 6.72 -6.19 5.86
C LEU A 100 7.23 -4.74 5.96
N GLY A 101 7.67 -4.30 7.14
CA GLY A 101 8.25 -2.98 7.29
C GLY A 101 9.50 -2.75 6.44
N ALA A 102 10.38 -3.74 6.35
CA ALA A 102 11.58 -3.67 5.50
C ALA A 102 11.22 -3.62 4.01
N ILE A 103 10.25 -4.44 3.55
CA ILE A 103 9.75 -4.40 2.18
C ILE A 103 9.24 -3.00 1.84
N PHE A 104 8.33 -2.47 2.67
CA PHE A 104 7.71 -1.17 2.39
C PHE A 104 8.73 -0.03 2.37
N ARG A 105 9.64 0.04 3.32
CA ARG A 105 10.73 1.03 3.30
C ARG A 105 11.59 0.91 2.05
N THR A 106 11.90 -0.32 1.62
CA THR A 106 12.68 -0.54 0.39
C THR A 106 11.94 -0.02 -0.83
N VAL A 107 10.71 -0.46 -1.07
CA VAL A 107 9.99 -0.11 -2.30
C VAL A 107 9.60 1.37 -2.35
N THR A 108 9.22 1.98 -1.23
CA THR A 108 8.85 3.41 -1.19
C THR A 108 10.06 4.35 -1.29
N SER A 109 11.26 3.89 -0.90
CA SER A 109 12.49 4.64 -1.14
C SER A 109 13.00 4.55 -2.58
N GLN A 110 12.45 3.65 -3.38
CA GLN A 110 12.87 3.33 -4.76
C GLN A 110 11.84 3.77 -5.80
N VAL A 111 10.97 4.70 -5.47
CA VAL A 111 9.98 5.25 -6.41
C VAL A 111 10.68 5.90 -7.59
N GLN A 112 10.25 5.56 -8.82
CA GLN A 112 10.82 6.09 -10.05
C GLN A 112 9.76 6.78 -10.90
N ASP A 113 10.05 8.01 -11.32
CA ASP A 113 9.27 8.74 -12.32
C ASP A 113 9.89 8.44 -13.68
N LEU A 114 9.30 7.50 -14.37
CA LEU A 114 9.72 7.13 -15.71
C LEU A 114 8.61 7.55 -16.67
N ASP A 115 8.94 8.44 -17.58
CA ASP A 115 8.03 8.92 -18.63
C ASP A 115 7.28 7.75 -19.29
N GLY A 116 5.95 7.74 -19.18
CA GLY A 116 5.09 6.75 -19.82
C GLY A 116 4.26 5.85 -18.91
N SER A 117 3.97 6.26 -17.67
CA SER A 117 2.99 5.54 -16.85
C SER A 117 1.63 5.51 -17.55
N THR A 118 1.30 4.39 -18.17
CA THR A 118 -0.03 4.16 -18.76
C THR A 118 -1.02 3.87 -17.65
N ALA A 119 -1.83 4.85 -17.27
CA ALA A 119 -3.05 4.57 -16.53
C ALA A 119 -4.04 3.90 -17.49
N GLY A 120 -4.38 2.65 -17.25
CA GLY A 120 -5.48 1.98 -17.93
C GLY A 120 -6.83 2.47 -17.42
N LEU A 121 -7.88 2.21 -18.17
CA LEU A 121 -9.26 2.53 -17.76
C LEU A 121 -9.78 1.53 -16.73
N ASP A 122 -9.37 0.26 -16.82
CA ASP A 122 -9.84 -0.84 -15.98
C ASP A 122 -8.64 -1.48 -15.24
N GLY A 123 -8.81 -1.77 -13.95
CA GLY A 123 -7.77 -2.41 -13.16
C GLY A 123 -7.81 -2.01 -11.69
N VAL A 124 -6.68 -2.17 -11.02
CA VAL A 124 -6.52 -1.79 -9.62
C VAL A 124 -5.31 -0.87 -9.49
N VAL A 125 -5.50 0.26 -8.80
CA VAL A 125 -4.37 1.08 -8.37
C VAL A 125 -4.03 0.70 -6.94
N TYR A 126 -2.79 0.34 -6.72
CA TYR A 126 -2.25 0.02 -5.40
C TYR A 126 -1.36 1.16 -4.90
N TYR A 127 -1.50 1.50 -3.63
CA TYR A 127 -0.69 2.52 -2.95
C TYR A 127 0.06 1.87 -1.80
N PHE A 128 1.32 2.24 -1.67
CA PHE A 128 2.23 1.74 -0.64
C PHE A 128 2.84 2.91 0.10
N THR A 129 2.70 2.93 1.42
CA THR A 129 3.18 4.03 2.25
C THR A 129 3.99 3.49 3.42
N SER A 130 5.11 4.13 3.71
CA SER A 130 5.89 3.91 4.92
C SER A 130 6.44 5.22 5.46
N THR A 131 6.91 5.21 6.69
CA THR A 131 7.61 6.35 7.30
C THR A 131 9.11 6.04 7.30
N ASP A 132 9.91 6.98 6.83
CA ASP A 132 11.37 6.85 6.82
C ASP A 132 12.00 7.10 8.21
N ALA A 133 13.32 6.91 8.31
CA ALA A 133 14.06 7.12 9.56
C ALA A 133 14.03 8.57 10.09
N LYS A 134 13.65 9.53 9.26
CA LYS A 134 13.50 10.96 9.62
C LYS A 134 12.08 11.32 10.01
N GLY A 135 11.15 10.35 9.99
CA GLY A 135 9.73 10.57 10.28
C GLY A 135 8.92 11.10 9.09
N ALA A 136 9.48 11.13 7.89
CA ALA A 136 8.77 11.56 6.69
C ALA A 136 8.03 10.39 6.04
N ASN A 137 6.77 10.61 5.67
CA ASN A 137 5.99 9.63 4.94
C ASN A 137 6.47 9.56 3.48
N GLN A 138 6.73 8.35 3.02
CA GLN A 138 7.07 8.03 1.64
C GLN A 138 5.96 7.20 1.03
N MET A 139 5.55 7.53 -0.19
CA MET A 139 4.46 6.86 -0.87
C MET A 139 4.80 6.60 -2.33
N GLY A 140 4.42 5.43 -2.81
CA GLY A 140 4.42 5.10 -4.22
C GLY A 140 3.15 4.38 -4.61
N ARG A 141 2.87 4.34 -5.91
CA ARG A 141 1.72 3.63 -6.45
C ARG A 141 2.14 2.63 -7.52
N LYS A 142 1.28 1.67 -7.79
CA LYS A 142 1.38 0.78 -8.96
C LYS A 142 0.01 0.48 -9.50
N TRP A 143 -0.17 0.65 -10.80
CA TRP A 143 -1.37 0.22 -11.50
C TRP A 143 -1.15 -1.18 -12.07
N SER A 144 -2.02 -2.13 -11.73
CA SER A 144 -2.09 -3.50 -12.27
C SER A 144 -0.72 -4.04 -12.73
N PRO A 145 0.18 -4.42 -11.81
CA PRO A 145 1.54 -4.81 -12.15
C PRO A 145 1.57 -6.04 -13.06
N LYS A 146 2.59 -6.13 -13.90
CA LYS A 146 2.78 -7.27 -14.79
C LYS A 146 2.97 -8.55 -13.97
N LYS A 147 2.21 -9.59 -14.31
CA LYS A 147 2.29 -10.90 -13.65
C LYS A 147 3.74 -11.43 -13.58
N GLY A 148 4.13 -11.86 -12.39
CA GLY A 148 5.46 -12.39 -12.09
C GLY A 148 6.55 -11.35 -11.87
N SER A 149 6.25 -10.04 -11.97
CA SER A 149 7.20 -8.97 -11.60
C SER A 149 7.37 -8.87 -10.08
N LEU A 150 8.39 -8.15 -9.60
CA LEU A 150 8.55 -7.88 -8.17
C LEU A 150 7.38 -7.06 -7.61
N MET A 151 6.83 -6.15 -8.41
CA MET A 151 5.66 -5.37 -8.00
C MET A 151 4.37 -6.20 -7.96
N ASP A 152 4.21 -7.19 -8.84
CA ASP A 152 3.12 -8.17 -8.75
C ASP A 152 3.24 -9.01 -7.47
N ARG A 153 4.42 -9.51 -7.17
CA ARG A 153 4.68 -10.27 -5.93
C ARG A 153 4.49 -9.42 -4.67
N LEU A 154 4.84 -8.13 -4.72
CA LEU A 154 4.56 -7.19 -3.65
C LEU A 154 3.05 -7.08 -3.39
N VAL A 155 2.26 -6.94 -4.46
CA VAL A 155 0.80 -6.91 -4.36
C VAL A 155 0.27 -8.21 -3.77
N LEU A 156 0.75 -9.37 -4.24
CA LEU A 156 0.32 -10.68 -3.73
C LEU A 156 0.63 -10.86 -2.24
N VAL A 157 1.82 -10.47 -1.78
CA VAL A 157 2.17 -10.48 -0.34
C VAL A 157 1.23 -9.58 0.46
N CYS A 158 0.93 -8.38 -0.03
CA CYS A 158 0.02 -7.46 0.65
C CYS A 158 -1.43 -7.98 0.68
N GLN A 159 -1.90 -8.58 -0.40
CA GLN A 159 -3.22 -9.22 -0.46
C GLN A 159 -3.31 -10.42 0.49
N SER A 160 -2.28 -11.24 0.56
CA SER A 160 -2.21 -12.36 1.51
C SER A 160 -2.22 -11.87 2.96
N ALA A 161 -1.47 -10.80 3.27
CA ALA A 161 -1.50 -10.18 4.59
C ALA A 161 -2.89 -9.57 4.92
N TYR A 162 -3.54 -8.95 3.92
CA TYR A 162 -4.91 -8.48 4.06
C TYR A 162 -5.88 -9.64 4.36
N MET A 163 -5.84 -10.74 3.57
CA MET A 163 -6.67 -11.92 3.78
C MET A 163 -6.45 -12.53 5.17
N LEU A 164 -5.19 -12.62 5.63
CA LEU A 164 -4.84 -13.06 6.98
C LEU A 164 -5.51 -12.18 8.05
N SER A 165 -5.50 -10.87 7.87
CA SER A 165 -6.16 -9.93 8.79
C SER A 165 -7.69 -10.07 8.82
N ARG A 166 -8.26 -10.62 7.75
CA ARG A 166 -9.71 -10.88 7.60
C ARG A 166 -10.13 -12.22 8.22
N GLY A 167 -9.16 -13.05 8.63
CA GLY A 167 -9.41 -14.41 9.16
C GLY A 167 -9.75 -15.40 8.06
N GLU A 168 -9.30 -15.17 6.84
CA GLU A 168 -9.41 -16.12 5.74
C GLU A 168 -8.44 -17.30 5.93
N ASP A 169 -8.68 -18.39 5.23
CA ASP A 169 -7.87 -19.63 5.34
C ASP A 169 -6.49 -19.46 4.66
N ILE A 170 -5.66 -18.65 5.30
CA ILE A 170 -4.26 -18.45 4.93
C ILE A 170 -3.39 -18.49 6.19
N SER A 171 -2.28 -19.21 6.14
CA SER A 171 -1.38 -19.30 7.28
C SER A 171 -0.43 -18.10 7.35
N GLU A 172 -0.17 -17.59 8.55
CA GLU A 172 0.85 -16.56 8.76
C GLU A 172 2.22 -17.01 8.27
N GLN A 173 2.56 -18.30 8.46
CA GLN A 173 3.83 -18.85 7.98
C GLN A 173 3.98 -18.71 6.47
N ALA A 174 2.95 -19.01 5.68
CA ALA A 174 3.00 -18.86 4.23
C ALA A 174 3.23 -17.39 3.82
N VAL A 175 2.52 -16.45 4.48
CA VAL A 175 2.71 -15.01 4.24
C VAL A 175 4.14 -14.57 4.61
N ALA A 176 4.67 -15.07 5.72
CA ALA A 176 6.03 -14.74 6.18
C ALA A 176 7.11 -15.28 5.23
N GLU A 177 6.94 -16.50 4.71
CA GLU A 177 7.86 -17.12 3.74
C GLU A 177 7.89 -16.33 2.42
N GLU A 178 6.73 -15.95 1.89
CA GLU A 178 6.64 -15.12 0.68
C GLU A 178 7.22 -13.72 0.90
N ALA A 179 6.94 -13.10 2.05
CA ALA A 179 7.51 -11.81 2.40
C ALA A 179 9.04 -11.87 2.51
N ALA A 180 9.60 -12.91 3.13
CA ALA A 180 11.04 -13.09 3.26
C ALA A 180 11.70 -13.31 1.88
N ALA A 181 11.09 -14.11 1.01
CA ALA A 181 11.58 -14.34 -0.34
C ALA A 181 11.58 -13.05 -1.17
N LEU A 182 10.49 -12.29 -1.14
CA LEU A 182 10.40 -10.99 -1.82
C LEU A 182 11.44 -10.00 -1.29
N LEU A 183 11.60 -9.90 0.03
CA LEU A 183 12.57 -9.00 0.66
C LEU A 183 14.01 -9.31 0.19
N LYS A 184 14.37 -10.59 0.12
CA LYS A 184 15.68 -11.02 -0.37
C LYS A 184 15.94 -10.54 -1.80
N GLU A 185 14.97 -10.68 -2.69
CA GLU A 185 15.10 -10.25 -4.10
C GLU A 185 15.16 -8.73 -4.22
N LEU A 186 14.35 -7.99 -3.45
CA LEU A 186 14.40 -6.52 -3.41
C LEU A 186 15.76 -6.01 -2.91
N GLN A 187 16.32 -6.67 -1.89
CA GLN A 187 17.64 -6.33 -1.38
C GLN A 187 18.75 -6.65 -2.40
N GLN A 188 18.64 -7.76 -3.12
CA GLN A 188 19.57 -8.09 -4.19
C GLN A 188 19.54 -7.07 -5.31
N ARG A 189 18.34 -6.69 -5.78
CA ARG A 189 18.15 -5.63 -6.77
C ARG A 189 18.79 -4.31 -6.34
N THR A 190 18.62 -3.93 -5.07
CA THR A 190 19.21 -2.70 -4.53
C THR A 190 20.73 -2.71 -4.58
N LYS A 191 21.36 -3.86 -4.33
CA LYS A 191 22.82 -4.01 -4.42
C LYS A 191 23.35 -3.93 -5.85
N GLU A 192 22.60 -4.49 -6.79
CA GLU A 192 22.99 -4.54 -8.22
C GLU A 192 22.82 -3.18 -8.92
N GLN A 193 21.90 -2.33 -8.43
CA GLN A 193 21.57 -1.04 -9.01
C GLN A 193 21.59 0.10 -8.01
N PRO A 194 22.72 0.37 -7.32
CA PRO A 194 22.77 1.36 -6.24
C PRO A 194 22.52 2.80 -6.71
N ASP A 195 22.75 3.09 -7.98
CA ASP A 195 22.60 4.45 -8.56
C ASP A 195 21.19 4.76 -9.08
N ALA A 196 20.32 3.77 -9.17
CA ALA A 196 18.94 3.96 -9.63
C ALA A 196 18.08 4.81 -8.68
N TYR A 197 18.56 5.11 -7.46
CA TYR A 197 17.74 5.63 -6.35
C TYR A 197 18.15 7.02 -5.86
N LYS A 198 18.80 7.84 -6.69
CA LYS A 198 19.42 9.10 -6.25
C LYS A 198 18.45 10.23 -5.85
N LYS A 199 17.15 10.09 -6.03
CA LYS A 199 16.17 11.11 -5.61
C LYS A 199 14.92 10.46 -5.01
N PRO A 200 14.78 10.37 -3.69
CA PRO A 200 13.48 10.11 -3.10
C PRO A 200 12.55 11.27 -3.46
N MET A 201 11.48 10.99 -4.18
CA MET A 201 10.42 11.98 -4.36
C MET A 201 9.55 11.99 -3.11
N TYR A 202 9.66 13.09 -2.35
CA TYR A 202 8.78 13.33 -1.22
C TYR A 202 7.38 13.65 -1.73
N VAL A 203 6.43 12.84 -1.41
CA VAL A 203 5.02 13.15 -1.59
C VAL A 203 4.56 13.87 -0.34
N GLY A 204 4.00 15.05 -0.52
CA GLY A 204 3.51 15.89 0.55
C GLY A 204 2.60 15.14 1.51
N ILE A 205 2.75 15.46 2.78
CA ILE A 205 2.10 14.92 3.95
C ILE A 205 0.58 14.84 3.72
N TYR A 206 0.00 13.65 3.84
CA TYR A 206 -1.42 13.53 4.15
C TYR A 206 -1.66 13.99 5.59
N GLN A 207 -1.84 15.28 5.77
CA GLN A 207 -2.61 15.75 6.90
C GLN A 207 -4.08 15.60 6.49
N VAL A 208 -4.66 14.47 6.86
CA VAL A 208 -6.10 14.44 7.10
C VAL A 208 -6.25 15.15 8.44
N GLY A 209 -6.57 16.43 8.39
CA GLY A 209 -6.94 17.20 9.59
C GLY A 209 -8.15 16.55 10.26
N PRO A 210 -8.38 16.92 11.54
CA PRO A 210 -9.45 16.37 12.36
C PRO A 210 -10.82 16.56 11.73
#